data_529a0438cdde878b3a506db5c795724a
#
_entry.id   529a0438cdde878b3a506db5c795724a
#
_cell.length_a   1.000
_cell.length_b   1.000
_cell.length_c   1.000
_cell.angle_alpha   90.00
_cell.angle_beta   90.00
_cell.angle_gamma   90.00
#
_symmetry.space_group_name_H-M   'P 1'
#
loop_
_entity.id
_entity.type
_entity.pdbx_description
1 polymer ?
#
loop_
_entity_poly.entity_id
_entity_poly.type
_entity_poly.pdbx_seq_one_letter_code
_entity_poly.pdbx_strand_id
1 'polypeptide(L)'
;EALYMAKRAGAQLVNMGYIQTYPICDPISGVIELIADSRFDGAIMLNQEGKRFVEELERRDVLSEAILKQTGNYCWVLWNDNIGKISNTVKEHPTEYEAFTKQGIMATCPDLKCIADFTKMPLKQLESTVKRVSSMAGKGNDKDFHHRGGLMDMSEGQYYVIKAVPSTHHTMGGVRINEKAQALNAKGQ
;
A
#
# COMPACT_ATOMS: atom_id res chain seq x y z
N GLU A 1 15.57 17.12 -9.29
CA GLU A 1 16.78 17.85 -9.67
C GLU A 1 17.02 17.84 -11.19
N ALA A 2 17.03 16.65 -11.85
CA ALA A 2 17.24 16.51 -13.29
C ALA A 2 16.30 17.38 -14.16
N LEU A 3 15.04 17.50 -13.80
CA LEU A 3 14.05 18.33 -14.51
C LEU A 3 14.40 19.83 -14.45
N TYR A 4 14.90 20.30 -13.32
CA TYR A 4 15.37 21.70 -13.18
C TYR A 4 16.63 21.96 -14.00
N MET A 5 17.54 20.99 -14.09
CA MET A 5 18.74 21.08 -14.93
C MET A 5 18.34 21.15 -16.41
N ALA A 6 17.47 20.24 -16.85
CA ALA A 6 16.94 20.26 -18.23
C ALA A 6 16.24 21.56 -18.58
N LYS A 7 15.38 22.09 -17.69
CA LYS A 7 14.70 23.37 -17.87
C LYS A 7 15.69 24.52 -17.98
N ARG A 8 16.73 24.57 -17.17
CA ARG A 8 17.80 25.59 -17.26
C ARG A 8 18.62 25.49 -18.53
N ALA A 9 18.77 24.27 -19.07
CA ALA A 9 19.40 24.04 -20.37
C ALA A 9 18.49 24.39 -21.58
N GLY A 10 17.26 24.86 -21.34
CA GLY A 10 16.31 25.28 -22.37
C GLY A 10 15.33 24.21 -22.84
N ALA A 11 15.35 23.03 -22.25
CA ALA A 11 14.39 21.95 -22.58
C ALA A 11 12.97 22.32 -22.18
N GLN A 12 11.99 21.96 -22.99
CA GLN A 12 10.56 22.08 -22.69
C GLN A 12 10.14 20.94 -21.75
N LEU A 13 9.47 21.29 -20.64
CA LEU A 13 8.81 20.34 -19.77
C LEU A 13 7.34 20.23 -20.14
N VAL A 14 6.82 19.00 -20.23
CA VAL A 14 5.42 18.70 -20.59
C VAL A 14 4.77 17.79 -19.56
N ASN A 15 3.46 17.88 -19.42
CA ASN A 15 2.64 16.99 -18.57
C ASN A 15 3.05 16.96 -17.08
N MET A 16 3.64 18.05 -16.58
CA MET A 16 4.18 18.12 -15.21
C MET A 16 3.11 18.05 -14.11
N GLY A 17 1.83 18.25 -14.45
CA GLY A 17 0.71 18.09 -13.51
C GLY A 17 0.30 16.64 -13.26
N TYR A 18 0.81 15.68 -14.05
CA TYR A 18 0.49 14.27 -13.88
C TYR A 18 1.53 13.59 -12.98
N ILE A 19 1.13 13.31 -11.76
CA ILE A 19 1.95 12.62 -10.75
C ILE A 19 1.26 11.31 -10.39
N GLN A 20 1.98 10.19 -10.41
CA GLN A 20 1.50 8.94 -9.87
C GLN A 20 1.78 8.89 -8.38
N THR A 21 0.76 8.58 -7.58
CA THR A 21 0.92 8.23 -6.16
C THR A 21 1.08 6.73 -6.00
N TYR A 22 1.77 6.30 -4.94
CA TYR A 22 1.79 4.92 -4.48
C TYR A 22 1.14 4.83 -3.11
N PRO A 23 0.18 3.90 -2.90
CA PRO A 23 -0.65 3.91 -1.69
C PRO A 23 0.04 3.37 -0.45
N ILE A 24 1.06 2.52 -0.61
CA ILE A 24 1.67 1.74 0.47
C ILE A 24 3.15 2.11 0.59
N CYS A 25 3.40 3.12 1.42
CA CYS A 25 4.74 3.64 1.68
C CYS A 25 4.97 3.83 3.18
N ASP A 26 6.22 3.70 3.59
CA ASP A 26 6.70 4.00 4.95
C ASP A 26 6.31 5.43 5.35
N PRO A 27 5.59 5.61 6.46
CA PRO A 27 5.15 6.93 6.92
C PRO A 27 6.29 7.88 7.34
N ILE A 28 7.52 7.36 7.51
CA ILE A 28 8.69 8.14 7.93
C ILE A 28 9.48 8.61 6.72
N SER A 29 9.82 7.71 5.81
CA SER A 29 10.67 7.99 4.65
C SER A 29 9.91 8.25 3.35
N GLY A 30 8.66 7.80 3.24
CA GLY A 30 7.88 7.81 2.00
C GLY A 30 8.31 6.76 0.97
N VAL A 31 9.22 5.85 1.33
CA VAL A 31 9.68 4.75 0.47
C VAL A 31 8.61 3.67 0.38
N ILE A 32 8.52 3.01 -0.78
CA ILE A 32 7.58 1.90 -1.00
C ILE A 32 7.91 0.74 -0.05
N GLU A 33 6.86 0.18 0.56
CA GLU A 33 6.94 -1.00 1.43
C GLU A 33 6.70 -2.27 0.62
N LEU A 34 7.76 -2.92 0.16
CA LEU A 34 7.65 -4.16 -0.63
C LEU A 34 7.12 -5.33 0.20
N ILE A 35 7.39 -5.35 1.51
CA ILE A 35 6.87 -6.37 2.42
C ILE A 35 5.32 -6.36 2.48
N ALA A 36 4.70 -5.23 2.22
CA ALA A 36 3.24 -5.09 2.18
C ALA A 36 2.60 -5.51 0.84
N ASP A 37 3.41 -6.00 -0.11
CA ASP A 37 2.90 -6.59 -1.37
C ASP A 37 2.13 -7.90 -1.14
N SER A 38 2.14 -8.45 0.10
CA SER A 38 1.20 -9.46 0.58
C SER A 38 -0.28 -9.12 0.29
N ARG A 39 -0.63 -7.83 0.02
CA ARG A 39 -1.97 -7.42 -0.42
C ARG A 39 -2.39 -8.04 -1.76
N PHE A 40 -1.43 -8.37 -2.62
CA PHE A 40 -1.71 -9.06 -3.89
C PHE A 40 -2.13 -10.51 -3.69
N ASP A 41 -1.82 -11.09 -2.51
CA ASP A 41 -2.10 -12.45 -2.12
C ASP A 41 -3.22 -12.57 -1.07
N GLY A 42 -3.94 -11.47 -0.82
CA GLY A 42 -5.14 -11.46 0.02
C GLY A 42 -5.02 -10.74 1.36
N ALA A 43 -3.91 -10.01 1.62
CA ALA A 43 -3.85 -9.12 2.77
C ALA A 43 -4.88 -7.99 2.62
N ILE A 44 -5.47 -7.56 3.74
CA ILE A 44 -6.53 -6.56 3.77
C ILE A 44 -6.04 -5.21 4.29
N MET A 45 -6.69 -4.15 3.83
CA MET A 45 -6.41 -2.78 4.28
C MET A 45 -7.46 -2.34 5.29
N LEU A 46 -7.00 -1.92 6.47
CA LEU A 46 -7.84 -1.50 7.59
C LEU A 46 -7.61 -0.03 7.93
N ASN A 47 -8.69 0.65 8.28
CA ASN A 47 -8.62 1.96 8.90
C ASN A 47 -8.44 1.86 10.44
N GLN A 48 -8.40 3.01 11.12
CA GLN A 48 -8.17 3.09 12.56
C GLN A 48 -9.29 2.50 13.39
N GLU A 49 -10.47 2.36 12.81
CA GLU A 49 -11.64 1.69 13.43
C GLU A 49 -11.61 0.17 13.23
N GLY A 50 -10.59 -0.39 12.57
CA GLY A 50 -10.49 -1.83 12.29
C GLY A 50 -11.41 -2.32 11.18
N LYS A 51 -11.80 -1.45 10.26
CA LYS A 51 -12.69 -1.76 9.13
C LYS A 51 -11.94 -1.69 7.81
N ARG A 52 -12.27 -2.59 6.88
CA ARG A 52 -11.92 -2.42 5.47
C ARG A 52 -12.68 -1.21 4.91
N PHE A 53 -12.10 -0.50 3.96
CA PHE A 53 -12.65 0.73 3.41
C PHE A 53 -12.53 0.86 1.89
N VAL A 54 -11.83 -0.08 1.25
CA VAL A 54 -11.58 -0.07 -0.21
C VAL A 54 -11.28 -1.48 -0.71
N GLU A 55 -11.39 -1.72 -1.99
CA GLU A 55 -10.86 -2.93 -2.67
C GLU A 55 -9.32 -2.82 -2.77
N GLU A 56 -8.60 -3.76 -2.19
CA GLU A 56 -7.16 -3.69 -1.95
C GLU A 56 -6.31 -3.72 -3.23
N LEU A 57 -6.87 -4.18 -4.35
CA LEU A 57 -6.20 -4.24 -5.66
C LEU A 57 -6.66 -3.11 -6.61
N GLU A 58 -7.37 -2.11 -6.10
CA GLU A 58 -7.75 -0.95 -6.90
C GLU A 58 -6.53 -0.18 -7.44
N ARG A 59 -6.77 0.70 -8.41
CA ARG A 59 -5.72 1.57 -8.97
C ARG A 59 -5.05 2.38 -7.86
N ARG A 60 -3.76 2.64 -8.03
CA ARG A 60 -2.93 3.34 -7.04
C ARG A 60 -3.48 4.70 -6.60
N ASP A 61 -4.03 5.47 -7.55
CA ASP A 61 -4.65 6.77 -7.27
C ASP A 61 -5.93 6.63 -6.43
N VAL A 62 -6.79 5.65 -6.75
CA VAL A 62 -8.01 5.35 -5.99
C VAL A 62 -7.68 4.90 -4.56
N LEU A 63 -6.70 3.99 -4.40
CA LEU A 63 -6.23 3.56 -3.10
C LEU A 63 -5.66 4.71 -2.29
N SER A 64 -4.79 5.53 -2.90
CA SER A 64 -4.18 6.67 -2.24
C SER A 64 -5.23 7.67 -1.76
N GLU A 65 -6.21 7.98 -2.60
CA GLU A 65 -7.33 8.87 -2.22
C GLU A 65 -8.18 8.27 -1.09
N ALA A 66 -8.47 6.96 -1.15
CA ALA A 66 -9.22 6.26 -0.12
C ALA A 66 -8.49 6.28 1.23
N ILE A 67 -7.16 6.08 1.26
CA ILE A 67 -6.34 6.16 2.47
C ILE A 67 -6.33 7.59 3.04
N LEU A 68 -6.16 8.60 2.18
CA LEU A 68 -6.14 10.01 2.61
C LEU A 68 -7.48 10.47 3.21
N LYS A 69 -8.57 9.77 2.93
CA LYS A 69 -9.90 10.02 3.55
C LYS A 69 -10.05 9.37 4.93
N GLN A 70 -9.15 8.45 5.33
CA GLN A 70 -9.22 7.82 6.64
C GLN A 70 -8.64 8.74 7.73
N THR A 71 -9.03 8.50 8.97
CA THR A 71 -8.51 9.23 10.13
C THR A 71 -6.98 9.15 10.17
N GLY A 72 -6.32 10.29 10.23
CA GLY A 72 -4.86 10.38 10.26
C GLY A 72 -4.17 10.15 8.91
N ASN A 73 -4.91 9.98 7.79
CA ASN A 73 -4.40 9.83 6.42
C ASN A 73 -3.46 8.63 6.24
N TYR A 74 -3.69 7.54 6.96
CA TYR A 74 -2.94 6.29 6.86
C TYR A 74 -3.87 5.09 6.97
N CYS A 75 -3.35 3.93 6.60
CA CYS A 75 -4.01 2.64 6.81
C CYS A 75 -3.06 1.64 7.47
N TRP A 76 -3.61 0.48 7.80
CA TRP A 76 -2.89 -0.69 8.22
C TRP A 76 -3.10 -1.80 7.19
N VAL A 77 -2.03 -2.45 6.75
CA VAL A 77 -2.10 -3.68 5.94
C VAL A 77 -1.97 -4.85 6.89
N LEU A 78 -2.96 -5.73 6.91
CA LEU A 78 -3.05 -6.89 7.80
C LEU A 78 -3.07 -8.18 7.00
N TRP A 79 -2.23 -9.15 7.38
CA TRP A 79 -2.26 -10.52 6.85
C TRP A 79 -1.92 -11.52 7.95
N ASN A 80 -2.16 -12.80 7.67
CA ASN A 80 -1.80 -13.90 8.57
C ASN A 80 -0.84 -14.89 7.89
N ASP A 81 -0.45 -15.95 8.61
CA ASP A 81 0.43 -17.00 8.11
C ASP A 81 -0.05 -17.67 6.83
N ASN A 82 -1.37 -17.80 6.62
CA ASN A 82 -1.90 -18.42 5.41
C ASN A 82 -1.55 -17.59 4.16
N ILE A 83 -1.70 -16.28 4.27
CA ILE A 83 -1.29 -15.32 3.23
C ILE A 83 0.23 -15.25 3.17
N GLY A 84 0.90 -15.18 4.30
CA GLY A 84 2.36 -15.10 4.40
C GLY A 84 3.10 -16.28 3.79
N LYS A 85 2.52 -17.48 3.79
CA LYS A 85 3.07 -18.67 3.10
C LYS A 85 3.02 -18.55 1.58
N ILE A 86 2.05 -17.81 1.04
CA ILE A 86 1.89 -17.58 -0.40
C ILE A 86 2.79 -16.42 -0.83
N SER A 87 2.64 -15.28 -0.18
CA SER A 87 3.34 -14.04 -0.52
C SER A 87 4.84 -14.11 -0.24
N ASN A 88 5.24 -14.85 0.82
CA ASN A 88 6.62 -15.00 1.27
C ASN A 88 7.37 -13.67 1.55
N THR A 89 6.68 -12.55 1.60
CA THR A 89 7.27 -11.19 1.64
C THR A 89 8.18 -10.94 2.82
N VAL A 90 7.85 -11.50 4.00
CA VAL A 90 8.70 -11.36 5.20
C VAL A 90 10.09 -12.00 5.01
N LYS A 91 10.17 -13.13 4.30
CA LYS A 91 11.44 -13.81 4.00
C LYS A 91 12.20 -13.17 2.85
N GLU A 92 11.48 -12.63 1.88
CA GLU A 92 12.07 -11.96 0.71
C GLU A 92 12.58 -10.56 1.03
N HIS A 93 11.99 -9.89 2.04
CA HIS A 93 12.35 -8.54 2.47
C HIS A 93 12.77 -8.48 3.95
N PRO A 94 13.78 -9.27 4.40
CA PRO A 94 14.17 -9.32 5.81
C PRO A 94 14.68 -7.98 6.34
N THR A 95 15.34 -7.19 5.52
CA THR A 95 15.82 -5.85 5.90
C THR A 95 14.68 -4.88 6.17
N GLU A 96 13.61 -4.91 5.34
CA GLU A 96 12.40 -4.13 5.60
C GLU A 96 11.71 -4.59 6.89
N TYR A 97 11.58 -5.91 7.08
CA TYR A 97 10.98 -6.48 8.27
C TYR A 97 11.66 -5.99 9.55
N GLU A 98 13.00 -6.08 9.60
CA GLU A 98 13.79 -5.61 10.75
C GLU A 98 13.67 -4.10 10.96
N ALA A 99 13.80 -3.31 9.87
CA ALA A 99 13.73 -1.86 9.93
C ALA A 99 12.36 -1.38 10.41
N PHE A 100 11.27 -1.87 9.83
CA PHE A 100 9.92 -1.44 10.14
C PHE A 100 9.45 -1.92 11.52
N THR A 101 9.89 -3.10 11.95
CA THR A 101 9.67 -3.56 13.33
C THR A 101 10.38 -2.66 14.33
N LYS A 102 11.64 -2.31 14.07
CA LYS A 102 12.42 -1.39 14.91
C LYS A 102 11.84 0.01 14.96
N GLN A 103 11.31 0.48 13.85
CA GLN A 103 10.61 1.78 13.76
C GLN A 103 9.25 1.80 14.48
N GLY A 104 8.71 0.64 14.83
CA GLY A 104 7.39 0.52 15.47
C GLY A 104 6.21 0.76 14.53
N ILE A 105 6.42 0.63 13.22
CA ILE A 105 5.35 0.72 12.21
C ILE A 105 4.85 -0.66 11.76
N MET A 106 5.57 -1.73 12.10
CA MET A 106 5.22 -3.12 11.82
C MET A 106 5.26 -3.96 13.08
N ALA A 107 4.35 -4.92 13.17
CA ALA A 107 4.34 -5.92 14.24
C ALA A 107 3.97 -7.30 13.71
N THR A 108 4.52 -8.31 14.40
CA THR A 108 4.13 -9.72 14.28
C THR A 108 3.48 -10.15 15.60
N CYS A 109 2.28 -10.69 15.52
CA CYS A 109 1.43 -10.94 16.67
C CYS A 109 0.84 -12.35 16.64
N PRO A 110 0.74 -13.04 17.80
CA PRO A 110 0.15 -14.37 17.86
C PRO A 110 -1.37 -14.38 17.68
N ASP A 111 -2.03 -13.26 17.91
CA ASP A 111 -3.48 -13.13 17.84
C ASP A 111 -3.95 -11.69 17.52
N LEU A 112 -5.25 -11.54 17.28
CA LEU A 112 -5.87 -10.24 16.97
C LEU A 112 -5.88 -9.28 18.16
N LYS A 113 -5.81 -9.79 19.39
CA LYS A 113 -5.70 -8.93 20.58
C LYS A 113 -4.36 -8.17 20.57
N CYS A 114 -3.27 -8.86 20.28
CA CYS A 114 -1.96 -8.25 20.14
C CYS A 114 -1.95 -7.20 19.01
N ILE A 115 -2.58 -7.49 17.86
CA ILE A 115 -2.75 -6.52 16.77
C ILE A 115 -3.54 -5.29 17.24
N ALA A 116 -4.66 -5.49 17.94
CA ALA A 116 -5.48 -4.39 18.47
C ALA A 116 -4.70 -3.53 19.48
N ASP A 117 -3.93 -4.17 20.36
CA ASP A 117 -3.09 -3.49 21.34
C ASP A 117 -1.98 -2.66 20.66
N PHE A 118 -1.38 -3.17 19.58
CA PHE A 118 -0.34 -2.47 18.82
C PHE A 118 -0.92 -1.30 18.01
N THR A 119 -1.97 -1.54 17.24
CA THR A 119 -2.57 -0.56 16.30
C THR A 119 -3.50 0.42 16.97
N LYS A 120 -3.96 0.14 18.19
CA LYS A 120 -5.02 0.85 18.95
C LYS A 120 -6.41 0.74 18.30
N MET A 121 -6.61 -0.25 17.45
CA MET A 121 -7.94 -0.54 16.88
C MET A 121 -8.86 -1.15 17.95
N PRO A 122 -10.19 -0.92 17.87
CA PRO A 122 -11.15 -1.62 18.71
C PRO A 122 -11.16 -3.13 18.41
N LEU A 123 -10.76 -3.96 19.38
CA LEU A 123 -10.62 -5.42 19.21
C LEU A 123 -11.88 -6.07 18.64
N LYS A 124 -13.05 -5.76 19.19
CA LYS A 124 -14.33 -6.34 18.73
C LYS A 124 -14.61 -6.04 17.25
N GLN A 125 -14.24 -4.85 16.79
CA GLN A 125 -14.43 -4.49 15.39
C GLN A 125 -13.42 -5.22 14.51
N LEU A 126 -12.15 -5.30 14.92
CA LEU A 126 -11.11 -6.04 14.21
C LEU A 126 -11.50 -7.52 14.07
N GLU A 127 -11.91 -8.18 15.15
CA GLU A 127 -12.40 -9.57 15.13
C GLU A 127 -13.61 -9.75 14.18
N SER A 128 -14.56 -8.81 14.22
CA SER A 128 -15.71 -8.82 13.31
C SER A 128 -15.30 -8.72 11.85
N THR A 129 -14.34 -7.84 11.54
CA THR A 129 -13.82 -7.65 10.18
C THR A 129 -13.09 -8.90 9.69
N VAL A 130 -12.19 -9.47 10.49
CA VAL A 130 -11.46 -10.69 10.14
C VAL A 130 -12.42 -11.87 9.96
N LYS A 131 -13.37 -12.05 10.86
CA LYS A 131 -14.41 -13.08 10.75
C LYS A 131 -15.25 -12.90 9.46
N ARG A 132 -15.61 -11.67 9.12
CA ARG A 132 -16.36 -11.36 7.90
C ARG A 132 -15.54 -11.73 6.65
N VAL A 133 -14.26 -11.33 6.57
CA VAL A 133 -13.34 -11.67 5.49
C VAL A 133 -13.20 -13.19 5.36
N SER A 134 -12.89 -13.89 6.45
CA SER A 134 -12.73 -15.35 6.47
C SER A 134 -14.02 -16.09 6.03
N SER A 135 -15.19 -15.56 6.38
CA SER A 135 -16.45 -16.15 5.96
C SER A 135 -16.70 -16.10 4.44
N MET A 136 -16.02 -15.20 3.72
CA MET A 136 -16.08 -15.03 2.27
C MET A 136 -14.90 -15.71 1.54
N ALA A 137 -13.87 -16.11 2.27
CA ALA A 137 -12.70 -16.77 1.73
C ALA A 137 -13.07 -18.05 0.95
N GLY A 138 -12.39 -18.28 -0.16
CA GLY A 138 -12.61 -19.46 -1.02
C GLY A 138 -13.96 -19.50 -1.76
N LYS A 139 -14.83 -18.51 -1.58
CA LYS A 139 -16.15 -18.43 -2.22
C LYS A 139 -16.15 -17.59 -3.51
N GLY A 140 -15.01 -17.06 -3.91
CA GLY A 140 -14.82 -16.28 -5.14
C GLY A 140 -15.62 -14.97 -5.21
N ASN A 141 -16.23 -14.52 -4.12
CA ASN A 141 -17.08 -13.32 -4.11
C ASN A 141 -16.95 -12.56 -2.79
N ASP A 142 -16.16 -11.49 -2.82
CA ASP A 142 -16.18 -10.44 -1.79
C ASP A 142 -17.40 -9.55 -1.99
N LYS A 143 -18.39 -9.68 -1.11
CA LYS A 143 -19.66 -8.94 -1.18
C LYS A 143 -19.52 -7.48 -0.74
N ASP A 144 -18.41 -7.14 -0.08
CA ASP A 144 -18.25 -5.83 0.53
C ASP A 144 -17.48 -4.86 -0.40
N PHE A 145 -16.40 -5.33 -1.04
CA PHE A 145 -15.54 -4.50 -1.89
C PHE A 145 -15.19 -5.14 -3.24
N HIS A 146 -15.71 -6.34 -3.53
CA HIS A 146 -15.49 -7.05 -4.80
C HIS A 146 -14.01 -7.32 -5.10
N HIS A 147 -13.24 -7.75 -4.09
CA HIS A 147 -11.81 -8.02 -4.20
C HIS A 147 -11.47 -8.97 -5.36
N ARG A 148 -10.70 -8.49 -6.31
CA ARG A 148 -10.43 -9.17 -7.60
C ARG A 148 -9.58 -10.43 -7.46
N GLY A 149 -8.66 -10.47 -6.52
CA GLY A 149 -7.78 -11.62 -6.25
C GLY A 149 -8.41 -12.70 -5.37
N GLY A 150 -9.62 -12.45 -4.83
CA GLY A 150 -10.25 -13.30 -3.83
C GLY A 150 -9.73 -13.03 -2.41
N LEU A 151 -10.58 -13.37 -1.44
CA LEU A 151 -10.23 -13.24 -0.02
C LEU A 151 -9.67 -14.56 0.50
N MET A 152 -8.72 -14.48 1.41
CA MET A 152 -8.12 -15.59 2.12
C MET A 152 -8.70 -15.75 3.52
N ASP A 153 -8.63 -16.99 4.04
CA ASP A 153 -9.01 -17.24 5.42
C ASP A 153 -7.95 -16.67 6.38
N MET A 154 -8.41 -15.81 7.25
CA MET A 154 -7.59 -15.13 8.24
C MET A 154 -8.01 -15.47 9.68
N SER A 155 -8.81 -16.56 9.88
CA SER A 155 -9.36 -16.89 11.19
C SER A 155 -8.34 -17.38 12.20
N GLU A 156 -7.21 -17.92 11.74
CA GLU A 156 -6.17 -18.55 12.56
C GLU A 156 -4.75 -18.20 12.11
N GLY A 157 -3.79 -18.49 12.97
CA GLY A 157 -2.37 -18.32 12.71
C GLY A 157 -1.79 -17.04 13.31
N GLN A 158 -0.50 -16.83 13.06
CA GLN A 158 0.21 -15.62 13.43
C GLN A 158 -0.20 -14.50 12.46
N TYR A 159 -0.29 -13.28 12.96
CA TYR A 159 -0.67 -12.09 12.19
C TYR A 159 0.50 -11.14 12.04
N TYR A 160 0.48 -10.45 10.92
CA TYR A 160 1.42 -9.38 10.57
C TYR A 160 0.62 -8.13 10.25
N VAL A 161 1.08 -7.00 10.73
CA VAL A 161 0.46 -5.70 10.44
C VAL A 161 1.53 -4.65 10.18
N ILE A 162 1.32 -3.81 9.16
CA ILE A 162 2.20 -2.68 8.86
C ILE A 162 1.37 -1.42 8.60
N LYS A 163 1.88 -0.30 9.09
CA LYS A 163 1.30 1.04 8.88
C LYS A 163 1.79 1.60 7.56
N ALA A 164 0.89 2.06 6.71
CA ALA A 164 1.21 2.60 5.41
C ALA A 164 0.52 3.94 5.13
N VAL A 165 1.19 4.80 4.37
CA VAL A 165 0.70 6.08 3.88
C VAL A 165 0.88 6.20 2.37
N PRO A 166 0.07 7.00 1.66
CA PRO A 166 0.36 7.34 0.27
C PRO A 166 1.57 8.26 0.15
N SER A 167 2.38 8.05 -0.88
CA SER A 167 3.49 8.92 -1.23
C SER A 167 3.57 9.13 -2.75
N THR A 168 4.39 10.08 -3.17
CA THR A 168 4.68 10.31 -4.59
C THR A 168 5.55 9.18 -5.14
N HIS A 169 5.08 8.53 -6.21
CA HIS A 169 5.84 7.48 -6.88
C HIS A 169 6.75 8.06 -7.96
N HIS A 170 6.18 8.68 -8.99
CA HIS A 170 6.93 9.35 -10.04
C HIS A 170 6.07 10.38 -10.79
N THR A 171 6.72 11.28 -11.54
CA THR A 171 6.06 12.14 -12.51
C THR A 171 5.79 11.36 -13.80
N MET A 172 4.60 11.56 -14.40
CA MET A 172 4.28 11.03 -15.72
C MET A 172 4.81 11.97 -16.82
N GLY A 173 4.92 13.26 -16.50
CA GLY A 173 5.52 14.26 -17.36
C GLY A 173 7.04 14.29 -17.26
N GLY A 174 7.64 15.15 -18.05
CA GLY A 174 9.10 15.30 -18.09
C GLY A 174 9.56 16.15 -19.25
N VAL A 175 10.81 15.92 -19.67
CA VAL A 175 11.42 16.60 -20.81
C VAL A 175 10.72 16.13 -22.11
N ARG A 176 10.29 17.09 -22.92
CA ARG A 176 9.78 16.78 -24.27
C ARG A 176 10.94 16.28 -25.14
N ILE A 177 10.73 15.15 -25.81
CA ILE A 177 11.69 14.53 -26.71
C ILE A 177 11.08 14.27 -28.09
N ASN A 178 11.94 14.12 -29.11
CA ASN A 178 11.55 13.61 -30.42
C ASN A 178 11.70 12.09 -30.52
N GLU A 179 11.43 11.52 -31.69
CA GLU A 179 11.55 10.08 -31.96
C GLU A 179 12.95 9.52 -31.79
N LYS A 180 13.98 10.37 -31.79
CA LYS A 180 15.39 10.02 -31.56
C LYS A 180 15.80 10.20 -30.10
N ALA A 181 14.84 10.41 -29.18
CA ALA A 181 15.07 10.70 -27.78
C ALA A 181 15.89 11.97 -27.48
N GLN A 182 15.95 12.91 -28.41
CA GLN A 182 16.62 14.19 -28.22
C GLN A 182 15.66 15.18 -27.53
N ALA A 183 16.17 15.88 -26.51
CA ALA A 183 15.42 16.90 -25.80
C ALA A 183 15.06 18.07 -26.73
N LEU A 184 13.83 18.51 -26.67
CA LEU A 184 13.33 19.64 -27.49
C LEU A 184 13.11 20.87 -26.60
N ASN A 185 13.41 22.04 -27.18
CA ASN A 185 13.03 23.32 -26.59
C ASN A 185 11.56 23.66 -26.90
N ALA A 186 11.06 24.81 -26.43
CA ALA A 186 9.70 25.25 -26.67
C ALA A 186 9.35 25.49 -28.15
N LYS A 187 10.37 25.63 -29.02
CA LYS A 187 10.22 25.79 -30.46
C LYS A 187 10.23 24.46 -31.22
N GLY A 188 10.43 23.34 -30.51
CA GLY A 188 10.51 22.01 -31.12
C GLY A 188 11.86 21.69 -31.78
N GLN A 189 12.91 22.37 -31.33
CA GLN A 189 14.29 22.20 -31.80
C GLN A 189 15.13 21.51 -30.74
#